data_683047b70a3ef23579c3c20c9488c2c6
#
_entry.id   683047b70a3ef23579c3c20c9488c2c6
#
_cell.length_a   1.000
_cell.length_b   1.000
_cell.length_c   1.000
_cell.angle_alpha   90.00
_cell.angle_beta   90.00
_cell.angle_gamma   90.00
#
_symmetry.space_group_name_H-M   'P 1'
#
loop_
_entity.id
_entity.type
_entity.pdbx_description
1 polymer ?
#
loop_
_entity_poly.entity_id
_entity_poly.type
_entity_poly.pdbx_seq_one_letter_code
_entity_poly.pdbx_strand_id
1 'polypeptide(L)'
;ELMGWDYTLRTGKPRKNDICLSLTPPDEELGEEGYVLDFSGYACIKAPAVKGVFWGTRSLLQILFNHQGTLPKGIARDYPQFPNRGFMLDVARKFFTMDYLKQYVKILSFYKMNEFQIHLNDNGFPQFFENDWNKTYAAFRLESERFPGLTSKDGSYTKKEFIELQKMGKAYGVNIIPEIDIPAHSLAFAHYKPEIASQEYGMDHLDLYKEETYRFVDTLLDEYLCGDSPVFIGPDVHIGTDEYNKKEAERYRYFTDRYLKYIAKYGKNPRMWGGLKWL
;
A
#
# COMPACT_ATOMS: atom_id res chain seq x y z
N GLU A 1 -17.58 -14.97 -5.05
CA GLU A 1 -18.22 -14.26 -3.94
C GLU A 1 -19.25 -13.24 -4.43
N LEU A 2 -18.87 -12.28 -5.32
CA LEU A 2 -19.72 -11.14 -5.73
C LEU A 2 -21.01 -11.58 -6.44
N MET A 3 -20.95 -12.64 -7.23
CA MET A 3 -22.08 -13.15 -8.02
C MET A 3 -22.72 -14.38 -7.40
N GLY A 4 -22.12 -14.99 -6.37
CA GLY A 4 -22.62 -16.22 -5.75
C GLY A 4 -22.65 -17.44 -6.68
N TRP A 5 -21.85 -17.42 -7.76
CA TRP A 5 -21.82 -18.49 -8.73
C TRP A 5 -20.78 -19.54 -8.39
N ASP A 6 -21.15 -20.80 -8.54
CA ASP A 6 -20.21 -21.91 -8.56
C ASP A 6 -19.63 -22.03 -9.97
N TYR A 7 -18.32 -22.26 -10.06
CA TYR A 7 -17.63 -22.46 -11.33
C TYR A 7 -16.61 -23.59 -11.23
N THR A 8 -16.36 -24.23 -12.35
CA THR A 8 -15.32 -25.26 -12.49
C THR A 8 -14.31 -24.82 -13.53
N LEU A 9 -13.02 -24.86 -13.17
CA LEU A 9 -11.94 -24.59 -14.12
C LEU A 9 -11.69 -25.83 -14.98
N ARG A 10 -11.56 -25.63 -16.29
CA ARG A 10 -11.16 -26.66 -17.24
C ARG A 10 -10.29 -26.07 -18.35
N THR A 11 -9.52 -26.91 -18.98
CA THR A 11 -8.75 -26.57 -20.19
C THR A 11 -9.45 -27.09 -21.44
N GLY A 12 -9.23 -26.45 -22.59
CA GLY A 12 -9.77 -26.88 -23.88
C GLY A 12 -10.68 -25.85 -24.55
N LYS A 13 -11.41 -26.26 -25.59
CA LYS A 13 -12.31 -25.37 -26.33
C LYS A 13 -13.50 -24.94 -25.47
N PRO A 14 -13.88 -23.64 -25.52
CA PRO A 14 -15.02 -23.12 -24.77
C PRO A 14 -16.32 -23.78 -25.24
N ARG A 15 -17.24 -24.01 -24.31
CA ARG A 15 -18.61 -24.50 -24.56
C ARG A 15 -19.61 -23.38 -24.32
N LYS A 16 -20.84 -23.58 -24.68
CA LYS A 16 -21.93 -22.64 -24.38
C LYS A 16 -21.95 -22.33 -22.88
N ASN A 17 -22.04 -21.06 -22.55
CA ASN A 17 -21.99 -20.48 -21.17
C ASN A 17 -20.64 -20.55 -20.44
N ASP A 18 -19.56 -20.95 -21.10
CA ASP A 18 -18.24 -20.82 -20.51
C ASP A 18 -17.71 -19.38 -20.63
N ILE A 19 -16.88 -19.01 -19.65
CA ILE A 19 -16.00 -17.85 -19.73
C ILE A 19 -14.61 -18.36 -20.13
N CYS A 20 -14.13 -17.91 -21.28
CA CYS A 20 -12.82 -18.29 -21.82
C CYS A 20 -11.77 -17.26 -21.42
N LEU A 21 -10.65 -17.72 -20.86
CA LEU A 21 -9.47 -16.90 -20.58
C LEU A 21 -8.33 -17.35 -21.50
N SER A 22 -7.72 -16.43 -22.24
CA SER A 22 -6.72 -16.78 -23.24
C SER A 22 -5.57 -15.78 -23.27
N LEU A 23 -4.34 -16.30 -23.35
CA LEU A 23 -3.18 -15.47 -23.68
C LEU A 23 -3.04 -15.34 -25.19
N THR A 24 -2.63 -14.15 -25.63
CA THR A 24 -2.34 -13.80 -27.03
C THR A 24 -0.85 -13.54 -27.21
N PRO A 25 -0.35 -13.43 -28.46
CA PRO A 25 0.95 -12.84 -28.71
C PRO A 25 1.08 -11.44 -28.09
N PRO A 26 2.31 -10.96 -27.89
CA PRO A 26 2.58 -9.62 -27.42
C PRO A 26 1.85 -8.55 -28.26
N ASP A 27 1.37 -7.52 -27.61
CA ASP A 27 0.68 -6.37 -28.19
C ASP A 27 1.13 -5.12 -27.45
N GLU A 28 1.83 -4.22 -28.13
CA GLU A 28 2.48 -3.06 -27.52
C GLU A 28 1.48 -2.09 -26.89
N GLU A 29 0.29 -1.92 -27.49
CA GLU A 29 -0.74 -1.01 -26.99
C GLU A 29 -1.41 -1.58 -25.72
N LEU A 30 -1.67 -2.88 -25.69
CA LEU A 30 -2.24 -3.54 -24.51
C LEU A 30 -1.21 -3.68 -23.37
N GLY A 31 0.07 -3.88 -23.70
CA GLY A 31 1.11 -4.08 -22.71
C GLY A 31 0.81 -5.25 -21.76
N GLU A 32 1.20 -5.11 -20.50
CA GLU A 32 0.98 -6.17 -19.49
C GLU A 32 -0.43 -6.16 -18.88
N GLU A 33 -1.11 -5.03 -18.88
CA GLU A 33 -2.39 -4.86 -18.16
C GLU A 33 -3.60 -4.76 -19.08
N GLY A 34 -3.40 -4.52 -20.37
CA GLY A 34 -4.49 -4.40 -21.34
C GLY A 34 -5.07 -5.75 -21.75
N TYR A 35 -6.29 -5.75 -22.24
CA TYR A 35 -7.06 -6.93 -22.62
C TYR A 35 -8.11 -6.61 -23.67
N VAL A 36 -8.64 -7.68 -24.27
CA VAL A 36 -9.81 -7.63 -25.15
C VAL A 36 -10.91 -8.49 -24.53
N LEU A 37 -12.10 -7.91 -24.41
CA LEU A 37 -13.33 -8.64 -24.13
C LEU A 37 -13.99 -8.95 -25.47
N ASP A 38 -14.17 -10.22 -25.81
CA ASP A 38 -14.82 -10.66 -27.04
C ASP A 38 -16.08 -11.49 -26.69
N PHE A 39 -17.23 -10.87 -26.84
CA PHE A 39 -18.55 -11.46 -26.59
C PHE A 39 -19.35 -11.66 -27.89
N SER A 40 -18.66 -11.70 -29.03
CA SER A 40 -19.32 -11.96 -30.32
C SER A 40 -19.85 -13.39 -30.45
N GLY A 41 -19.21 -14.36 -29.80
CA GLY A 41 -19.59 -15.75 -29.72
C GLY A 41 -19.65 -16.26 -28.29
N TYR A 42 -18.51 -16.70 -27.75
CA TYR A 42 -18.35 -17.05 -26.34
C TYR A 42 -17.92 -15.80 -25.55
N ALA A 43 -18.10 -15.85 -24.23
CA ALA A 43 -17.53 -14.82 -23.37
C ALA A 43 -16.01 -15.05 -23.21
N CYS A 44 -15.20 -14.38 -24.03
CA CYS A 44 -13.74 -14.54 -24.00
C CYS A 44 -13.04 -13.29 -23.49
N ILE A 45 -12.05 -13.47 -22.61
CA ILE A 45 -11.08 -12.47 -22.19
C ILE A 45 -9.74 -12.87 -22.79
N LYS A 46 -9.15 -12.00 -23.60
CA LYS A 46 -7.89 -12.21 -24.30
C LYS A 46 -6.89 -11.13 -23.93
N ALA A 47 -5.64 -11.48 -23.58
CA ALA A 47 -4.62 -10.51 -23.23
C ALA A 47 -3.22 -11.04 -23.53
N PRO A 48 -2.23 -10.15 -23.74
CA PRO A 48 -0.83 -10.57 -23.91
C PRO A 48 -0.22 -11.16 -22.64
N ALA A 49 -0.70 -10.74 -21.46
CA ALA A 49 -0.18 -11.17 -20.17
C ALA A 49 -1.30 -11.59 -19.20
N VAL A 50 -0.93 -12.42 -18.22
CA VAL A 50 -1.86 -12.89 -17.17
C VAL A 50 -2.49 -11.72 -16.40
N LYS A 51 -1.74 -10.64 -16.19
CA LYS A 51 -2.21 -9.43 -15.52
C LYS A 51 -3.35 -8.76 -16.29
N GLY A 52 -3.25 -8.69 -17.62
CA GLY A 52 -4.33 -8.20 -18.49
C GLY A 52 -5.57 -9.10 -18.43
N VAL A 53 -5.40 -10.43 -18.46
CA VAL A 53 -6.53 -11.37 -18.27
C VAL A 53 -7.21 -11.13 -16.92
N PHE A 54 -6.43 -10.93 -15.85
CA PHE A 54 -6.96 -10.64 -14.52
C PHE A 54 -7.82 -9.36 -14.53
N TRP A 55 -7.32 -8.25 -15.11
CA TRP A 55 -8.08 -7.00 -15.19
C TRP A 55 -9.32 -7.13 -16.08
N GLY A 56 -9.23 -7.91 -17.15
CA GLY A 56 -10.40 -8.25 -17.97
C GLY A 56 -11.50 -8.95 -17.19
N THR A 57 -11.14 -9.80 -16.19
CA THR A 57 -12.14 -10.39 -15.30
C THR A 57 -12.86 -9.36 -14.43
N ARG A 58 -12.18 -8.27 -14.05
CA ARG A 58 -12.81 -7.17 -13.27
C ARG A 58 -13.85 -6.42 -14.12
N SER A 59 -13.52 -6.11 -15.38
CA SER A 59 -14.48 -5.53 -16.30
C SER A 59 -15.64 -6.45 -16.61
N LEU A 60 -15.38 -7.74 -16.80
CA LEU A 60 -16.47 -8.73 -16.95
C LEU A 60 -17.42 -8.73 -15.75
N LEU A 61 -16.88 -8.73 -14.52
CA LEU A 61 -17.68 -8.66 -13.29
C LEU A 61 -18.52 -7.38 -13.22
N GLN A 62 -17.94 -6.22 -13.58
CA GLN A 62 -18.68 -4.94 -13.61
C GLN A 62 -19.81 -4.97 -14.63
N ILE A 63 -19.58 -5.52 -15.82
CA ILE A 63 -20.60 -5.67 -16.85
C ILE A 63 -21.73 -6.58 -16.36
N LEU A 64 -21.41 -7.75 -15.82
CA LEU A 64 -22.39 -8.68 -15.29
C LEU A 64 -23.20 -8.09 -14.13
N PHE A 65 -22.56 -7.35 -13.26
CA PHE A 65 -23.23 -6.66 -12.13
C PHE A 65 -24.22 -5.61 -12.63
N ASN A 66 -23.80 -4.76 -13.56
CA ASN A 66 -24.62 -3.67 -14.10
C ASN A 66 -25.74 -4.16 -15.02
N HIS A 67 -25.58 -5.30 -15.68
CA HIS A 67 -26.54 -5.88 -16.61
C HIS A 67 -27.26 -7.12 -16.05
N GLN A 68 -27.36 -7.25 -14.73
CA GLN A 68 -28.11 -8.32 -14.05
C GLN A 68 -27.74 -9.73 -14.56
N GLY A 69 -26.45 -9.97 -14.74
CA GLY A 69 -25.92 -11.28 -15.15
C GLY A 69 -25.92 -11.53 -16.65
N THR A 70 -26.29 -10.56 -17.50
CA THR A 70 -26.26 -10.69 -18.96
C THR A 70 -25.02 -10.02 -19.56
N LEU A 71 -24.57 -10.49 -20.72
CA LEU A 71 -23.46 -9.90 -21.47
C LEU A 71 -23.96 -9.32 -22.80
N PRO A 72 -23.69 -8.06 -23.09
CA PRO A 72 -23.97 -7.49 -24.40
C PRO A 72 -23.05 -8.14 -25.45
N LYS A 73 -23.55 -8.36 -26.66
CA LYS A 73 -22.70 -8.82 -27.78
C LYS A 73 -21.78 -7.71 -28.24
N GLY A 74 -20.51 -8.04 -28.52
CA GLY A 74 -19.56 -7.08 -29.04
C GLY A 74 -18.11 -7.42 -28.67
N ILE A 75 -17.22 -6.54 -29.08
CA ILE A 75 -15.80 -6.61 -28.76
C ILE A 75 -15.41 -5.26 -28.15
N ALA A 76 -14.70 -5.31 -27.01
CA ALA A 76 -14.12 -4.15 -26.36
C ALA A 76 -12.63 -4.37 -26.13
N ARG A 77 -11.82 -3.35 -26.36
CA ARG A 77 -10.39 -3.31 -26.10
C ARG A 77 -10.14 -2.26 -25.03
N ASP A 78 -9.39 -2.60 -24.01
CA ASP A 78 -9.14 -1.73 -22.85
C ASP A 78 -7.74 -1.89 -22.31
N TYR A 79 -7.14 -0.80 -21.87
CA TYR A 79 -5.82 -0.74 -21.24
C TYR A 79 -5.72 0.47 -20.32
N PRO A 80 -4.85 0.42 -19.29
CA PRO A 80 -4.76 1.53 -18.34
C PRO A 80 -4.10 2.76 -18.95
N GLN A 81 -4.70 3.93 -18.73
CA GLN A 81 -4.10 5.23 -19.09
C GLN A 81 -2.97 5.62 -18.11
N PHE A 82 -3.04 5.11 -16.88
CA PHE A 82 -2.06 5.38 -15.82
C PHE A 82 -1.51 4.07 -15.27
N PRO A 83 -0.18 3.90 -15.21
CA PRO A 83 0.43 2.68 -14.67
C PRO A 83 0.20 2.53 -13.17
N ASN A 84 0.17 3.64 -12.42
CA ASN A 84 -0.08 3.65 -10.98
C ASN A 84 -1.49 4.18 -10.71
N ARG A 85 -2.30 3.37 -10.06
CA ARG A 85 -3.69 3.66 -9.69
C ARG A 85 -3.86 3.32 -8.23
N GLY A 86 -3.37 4.24 -7.38
CA GLY A 86 -3.24 4.02 -5.96
C GLY A 86 -4.30 4.73 -5.11
N PHE A 87 -4.46 4.22 -3.90
CA PHE A 87 -5.20 4.84 -2.82
C PHE A 87 -4.37 4.75 -1.53
N MET A 88 -4.36 5.82 -0.73
CA MET A 88 -3.73 5.82 0.59
C MET A 88 -4.81 5.94 1.67
N LEU A 89 -4.63 5.18 2.75
CA LEU A 89 -5.47 5.25 3.94
C LEU A 89 -4.61 5.52 5.17
N ASP A 90 -4.94 6.60 5.87
CA ASP A 90 -4.40 6.89 7.20
C ASP A 90 -5.09 6.01 8.24
N VAL A 91 -4.41 4.98 8.68
CA VAL A 91 -4.87 4.07 9.73
C VAL A 91 -4.34 4.47 11.11
N ALA A 92 -3.44 5.45 11.15
CA ALA A 92 -2.83 5.94 12.37
C ALA A 92 -3.76 6.87 13.13
N ARG A 93 -4.19 7.98 12.54
CA ARG A 93 -5.11 8.93 13.19
C ARG A 93 -6.48 8.32 13.46
N LYS A 94 -6.87 7.35 12.65
CA LYS A 94 -8.09 6.56 12.85
C LYS A 94 -7.81 5.08 12.62
N PHE A 95 -8.00 4.24 13.63
CA PHE A 95 -7.85 2.80 13.48
C PHE A 95 -8.98 2.21 12.61
N PHE A 96 -8.59 1.36 11.66
CA PHE A 96 -9.48 0.53 10.85
C PHE A 96 -9.13 -0.94 11.08
N THR A 97 -10.13 -1.79 11.23
CA THR A 97 -9.89 -3.22 11.45
C THR A 97 -9.23 -3.89 10.25
N MET A 98 -8.53 -4.99 10.47
CA MET A 98 -7.92 -5.77 9.39
C MET A 98 -8.97 -6.23 8.37
N ASP A 99 -10.17 -6.59 8.80
CA ASP A 99 -11.26 -6.98 7.89
C ASP A 99 -11.70 -5.81 7.00
N TYR A 100 -11.70 -4.59 7.53
CA TYR A 100 -11.98 -3.40 6.73
C TYR A 100 -10.91 -3.19 5.65
N LEU A 101 -9.62 -3.34 5.98
CA LEU A 101 -8.54 -3.25 4.99
C LEU A 101 -8.66 -4.33 3.91
N LYS A 102 -9.02 -5.56 4.29
CA LYS A 102 -9.28 -6.64 3.33
C LYS A 102 -10.45 -6.32 2.40
N GLN A 103 -11.50 -5.66 2.88
CA GLN A 103 -12.59 -5.19 2.01
C GLN A 103 -12.11 -4.11 1.04
N TYR A 104 -11.25 -3.17 1.49
CA TYR A 104 -10.64 -2.18 0.60
C TYR A 104 -9.83 -2.85 -0.53
N VAL A 105 -9.03 -3.87 -0.24
CA VAL A 105 -8.30 -4.62 -1.26
C VAL A 105 -9.25 -5.16 -2.33
N LYS A 106 -10.41 -5.72 -1.93
CA LYS A 106 -11.42 -6.22 -2.88
C LYS A 106 -12.02 -5.10 -3.72
N ILE A 107 -12.36 -3.96 -3.09
CA ILE A 107 -12.92 -2.78 -3.76
C ILE A 107 -11.92 -2.20 -4.76
N LEU A 108 -10.67 -2.00 -4.35
CA LEU A 108 -9.60 -1.49 -5.21
C LEU A 108 -9.40 -2.40 -6.42
N SER A 109 -9.31 -3.71 -6.19
CA SER A 109 -9.23 -4.69 -7.27
C SER A 109 -10.42 -4.64 -8.23
N PHE A 110 -11.65 -4.49 -7.70
CA PHE A 110 -12.85 -4.38 -8.53
C PHE A 110 -12.80 -3.18 -9.46
N TYR A 111 -12.28 -2.04 -9.00
CA TYR A 111 -12.09 -0.83 -9.79
C TYR A 111 -10.75 -0.78 -10.54
N LYS A 112 -10.01 -1.87 -10.62
CA LYS A 112 -8.72 -2.01 -11.31
C LYS A 112 -7.64 -1.06 -10.77
N MET A 113 -7.72 -0.67 -9.51
CA MET A 113 -6.63 0.01 -8.80
C MET A 113 -5.58 -1.01 -8.38
N ASN A 114 -4.31 -0.63 -8.45
CA ASN A 114 -3.20 -1.57 -8.29
C ASN A 114 -2.25 -1.26 -7.13
N GLU A 115 -2.50 -0.18 -6.37
CA GLU A 115 -1.70 0.18 -5.20
C GLU A 115 -2.60 0.56 -4.03
N PHE A 116 -2.24 0.11 -2.83
CA PHE A 116 -2.88 0.50 -1.57
C PHE A 116 -1.80 0.83 -0.55
N GLN A 117 -1.59 2.12 -0.30
CA GLN A 117 -0.65 2.62 0.69
C GLN A 117 -1.33 2.71 2.05
N ILE A 118 -0.67 2.18 3.07
CA ILE A 118 -1.16 2.13 4.45
C ILE A 118 -0.23 2.96 5.32
N HIS A 119 -0.71 4.11 5.75
CA HIS A 119 -0.02 5.08 6.59
C HIS A 119 -0.12 4.64 8.05
N LEU A 120 0.98 4.05 8.59
CA LEU A 120 0.98 3.29 9.83
C LEU A 120 1.21 4.11 11.10
N ASN A 121 1.80 5.31 10.99
CA ASN A 121 2.02 6.20 12.13
C ASN A 121 1.70 7.64 11.80
N ASP A 122 1.11 8.32 12.76
CA ASP A 122 0.82 9.74 12.71
C ASP A 122 0.32 10.24 14.08
N ASN A 123 -0.02 11.55 14.14
CA ASN A 123 -0.52 12.22 15.33
C ASN A 123 -1.63 13.23 15.03
N GLY A 124 -2.34 13.59 16.10
CA GLY A 124 -3.27 14.71 16.09
C GLY A 124 -2.57 16.06 16.16
N PHE A 125 -3.35 17.11 16.11
CA PHE A 125 -2.85 18.48 16.20
C PHE A 125 -2.94 18.97 17.67
N PRO A 126 -1.85 19.48 18.26
CA PRO A 126 -1.78 19.85 19.68
C PRO A 126 -2.89 20.79 20.14
N GLN A 127 -3.37 21.69 19.26
CA GLN A 127 -4.45 22.63 19.60
C GLN A 127 -5.76 21.97 20.03
N PHE A 128 -6.00 20.71 19.65
CA PHE A 128 -7.15 19.93 20.10
C PHE A 128 -6.87 19.15 21.39
N PHE A 129 -5.65 19.25 21.93
CA PHE A 129 -5.15 18.56 23.13
C PHE A 129 -4.51 19.55 24.11
N GLU A 130 -5.15 20.67 24.38
CA GLU A 130 -4.70 21.72 25.31
C GLU A 130 -3.32 22.33 24.93
N ASN A 131 -2.91 22.25 23.67
CA ASN A 131 -1.57 22.60 23.17
C ASN A 131 -0.43 21.82 23.88
N ASP A 132 -0.72 20.62 24.35
CA ASP A 132 0.24 19.77 25.06
C ASP A 132 0.58 18.55 24.20
N TRP A 133 1.83 18.45 23.76
CA TRP A 133 2.32 17.31 22.99
C TRP A 133 2.21 15.98 23.73
N ASN A 134 2.33 15.95 25.06
CA ASN A 134 2.20 14.73 25.84
C ASN A 134 0.76 14.23 25.92
N LYS A 135 -0.22 15.14 25.73
CA LYS A 135 -1.64 14.80 25.65
C LYS A 135 -2.12 14.56 24.22
N THR A 136 -1.34 15.02 23.23
CA THR A 136 -1.70 14.88 21.82
C THR A 136 -1.74 13.42 21.44
N TYR A 137 -2.83 13.02 20.80
CA TYR A 137 -3.00 11.66 20.31
C TYR A 137 -1.91 11.31 19.28
N ALA A 138 -1.34 10.13 19.40
CA ALA A 138 -0.38 9.59 18.44
C ALA A 138 -0.51 8.08 18.35
N ALA A 139 -0.26 7.52 17.20
CA ALA A 139 -0.37 6.08 16.99
C ALA A 139 0.72 5.54 16.06
N PHE A 140 1.15 4.32 16.36
CA PHE A 140 1.86 3.43 15.46
C PHE A 140 1.14 2.09 15.43
N ARG A 141 0.71 1.63 14.26
CA ARG A 141 -0.27 0.57 14.10
C ARG A 141 0.30 -0.83 13.87
N LEU A 142 1.60 -0.97 13.65
CA LEU A 142 2.19 -2.28 13.40
C LEU A 142 2.88 -2.82 14.66
N GLU A 143 2.67 -4.10 14.95
CA GLU A 143 3.32 -4.80 16.04
C GLU A 143 4.84 -4.69 15.97
N SER A 144 5.47 -4.30 17.08
CA SER A 144 6.92 -4.27 17.25
C SER A 144 7.34 -5.11 18.45
N GLU A 145 8.25 -6.05 18.21
CA GLU A 145 8.91 -6.84 19.24
C GLU A 145 10.20 -6.18 19.74
N ARG A 146 10.86 -5.41 18.84
CA ARG A 146 12.09 -4.69 19.20
C ARG A 146 11.81 -3.48 20.09
N PHE A 147 10.61 -2.95 20.03
CA PHE A 147 10.15 -1.82 20.86
C PHE A 147 8.85 -2.19 21.59
N PRO A 148 8.90 -3.04 22.63
CA PRO A 148 7.73 -3.45 23.40
C PRO A 148 7.01 -2.23 24.00
N GLY A 149 5.72 -2.06 23.66
CA GLY A 149 4.89 -0.94 24.13
C GLY A 149 4.84 0.25 23.16
N LEU A 150 5.58 0.24 22.06
CA LEU A 150 5.47 1.25 21.01
C LEU A 150 4.13 1.15 20.27
N THR A 151 3.68 -0.07 20.00
CA THR A 151 2.44 -0.32 19.26
C THR A 151 1.22 0.20 20.01
N SER A 152 0.32 0.87 19.30
CA SER A 152 -0.87 1.51 19.86
C SER A 152 -1.84 0.51 20.47
N LYS A 153 -2.38 0.85 21.67
CA LYS A 153 -3.28 -0.02 22.44
C LYS A 153 -4.74 0.07 22.01
N ASP A 154 -5.14 1.14 21.35
CA ASP A 154 -6.50 1.39 20.86
C ASP A 154 -6.81 0.69 19.53
N GLY A 155 -5.85 -0.06 19.00
CA GLY A 155 -5.94 -0.88 17.81
C GLY A 155 -4.61 -0.95 17.06
N SER A 156 -4.29 -2.13 16.56
CA SER A 156 -3.04 -2.40 15.85
C SER A 156 -3.18 -3.65 14.99
N TYR A 157 -2.18 -3.90 14.17
CA TYR A 157 -2.05 -5.09 13.33
C TYR A 157 -0.86 -5.91 13.79
N THR A 158 -1.04 -7.21 13.91
CA THR A 158 0.08 -8.12 14.11
C THR A 158 0.92 -8.22 12.83
N LYS A 159 2.18 -8.55 12.95
CA LYS A 159 3.06 -8.82 11.80
C LYS A 159 2.45 -9.87 10.86
N LYS A 160 1.86 -10.92 11.44
CA LYS A 160 1.20 -12.00 10.69
C LYS A 160 0.02 -11.49 9.87
N GLU A 161 -0.88 -10.71 10.47
CA GLU A 161 -2.03 -10.13 9.77
C GLU A 161 -1.59 -9.21 8.62
N PHE A 162 -0.52 -8.43 8.83
CA PHE A 162 -0.01 -7.53 7.80
C PHE A 162 0.63 -8.29 6.62
N ILE A 163 1.35 -9.39 6.90
CA ILE A 163 1.87 -10.30 5.86
C ILE A 163 0.71 -10.94 5.07
N GLU A 164 -0.34 -11.38 5.75
CA GLU A 164 -1.52 -11.97 5.10
C GLU A 164 -2.26 -10.94 4.23
N LEU A 165 -2.36 -9.69 4.67
CA LEU A 165 -2.94 -8.60 3.87
C LEU A 165 -2.14 -8.37 2.58
N GLN A 166 -0.80 -8.36 2.66
CA GLN A 166 0.06 -8.20 1.47
C GLN A 166 -0.07 -9.39 0.51
N LYS A 167 -0.16 -10.63 1.03
CA LYS A 167 -0.42 -11.83 0.21
C LYS A 167 -1.78 -11.74 -0.48
N MET A 168 -2.81 -11.30 0.25
CA MET A 168 -4.13 -11.07 -0.32
C MET A 168 -4.08 -9.96 -1.39
N GLY A 169 -3.43 -8.83 -1.11
CA GLY A 169 -3.24 -7.76 -2.09
C GLY A 169 -2.65 -8.31 -3.40
N LYS A 170 -1.56 -9.06 -3.31
CA LYS A 170 -0.93 -9.70 -4.48
C LYS A 170 -1.91 -10.60 -5.26
N ALA A 171 -2.72 -11.40 -4.57
CA ALA A 171 -3.72 -12.27 -5.21
C ALA A 171 -4.85 -11.47 -5.90
N TYR A 172 -5.12 -10.26 -5.42
CA TYR A 172 -6.13 -9.35 -5.99
C TYR A 172 -5.55 -8.29 -6.93
N GLY A 173 -4.26 -8.39 -7.29
CA GLY A 173 -3.58 -7.44 -8.19
C GLY A 173 -3.30 -6.08 -7.56
N VAL A 174 -3.35 -5.97 -6.23
CA VAL A 174 -3.13 -4.74 -5.46
C VAL A 174 -1.84 -4.86 -4.66
N ASN A 175 -0.86 -4.00 -4.95
CA ASN A 175 0.37 -3.89 -4.17
C ASN A 175 0.07 -3.14 -2.86
N ILE A 176 0.31 -3.77 -1.72
CA ILE A 176 0.19 -3.12 -0.41
C ILE A 176 1.52 -2.44 -0.10
N ILE A 177 1.48 -1.13 0.07
CA ILE A 177 2.66 -0.29 0.34
C ILE A 177 2.61 0.13 1.81
N PRO A 178 3.44 -0.46 2.70
CA PRO A 178 3.55 0.02 4.07
C PRO A 178 4.23 1.38 4.09
N GLU A 179 3.69 2.30 4.88
CA GLU A 179 4.31 3.59 5.13
C GLU A 179 4.63 3.75 6.61
N ILE A 180 5.91 4.05 6.89
CA ILE A 180 6.37 4.55 8.19
C ILE A 180 6.85 5.96 7.95
N ASP A 181 6.05 6.94 8.37
CA ASP A 181 6.31 8.35 8.11
C ASP A 181 7.30 8.93 9.12
N ILE A 182 8.43 9.36 8.61
CA ILE A 182 9.58 9.93 9.32
C ILE A 182 10.26 10.98 8.43
N PRO A 183 10.88 12.03 8.97
CA PRO A 183 11.14 12.32 10.38
C PRO A 183 10.12 13.22 11.07
N ALA A 184 9.11 13.75 10.37
CA ALA A 184 7.91 14.34 10.96
C ALA A 184 6.85 13.27 11.21
N HIS A 185 5.66 13.65 11.67
CA HIS A 185 4.57 12.70 11.99
C HIS A 185 4.97 11.58 12.97
N SER A 186 6.00 11.84 13.76
CA SER A 186 6.73 10.86 14.55
C SER A 186 6.41 10.91 16.07
N LEU A 187 5.29 11.55 16.46
CA LEU A 187 4.95 11.74 17.87
C LEU A 187 4.80 10.41 18.62
N ALA A 188 4.30 9.35 17.99
CA ALA A 188 4.22 8.04 18.61
C ALA A 188 5.61 7.50 19.00
N PHE A 189 6.62 7.74 18.17
CA PHE A 189 8.00 7.38 18.44
C PHE A 189 8.62 8.26 19.54
N ALA A 190 8.29 9.55 19.54
CA ALA A 190 8.73 10.49 20.55
C ALA A 190 8.07 10.24 21.92
N HIS A 191 6.82 9.82 21.97
CA HIS A 191 6.19 9.38 23.23
C HIS A 191 6.86 8.14 23.81
N TYR A 192 7.28 7.21 22.95
CA TYR A 192 8.00 6.01 23.37
C TYR A 192 9.42 6.31 23.81
N LYS A 193 10.11 7.18 23.09
CA LYS A 193 11.53 7.54 23.31
C LYS A 193 11.73 9.06 23.22
N PRO A 194 11.39 9.82 24.29
CA PRO A 194 11.40 11.29 24.26
C PRO A 194 12.73 11.93 23.86
N GLU A 195 13.83 11.25 24.09
CA GLU A 195 15.17 11.73 23.75
C GLU A 195 15.43 11.89 22.25
N ILE A 196 14.64 11.21 21.38
CA ILE A 196 14.78 11.38 19.91
C ILE A 196 13.93 12.53 19.35
N ALA A 197 13.06 13.13 20.15
CA ALA A 197 12.23 14.25 19.74
C ALA A 197 13.05 15.53 19.54
N SER A 198 12.65 16.34 18.56
CA SER A 198 13.17 17.69 18.39
C SER A 198 12.66 18.59 19.52
N GLN A 199 13.57 19.36 20.09
CA GLN A 199 13.23 20.40 21.08
C GLN A 199 12.86 21.72 20.40
N GLU A 200 13.23 21.90 19.14
CA GLU A 200 13.06 23.16 18.42
C GLU A 200 11.79 23.21 17.57
N TYR A 201 11.43 22.08 16.94
CA TYR A 201 10.39 22.09 15.91
C TYR A 201 9.08 21.42 16.33
N GLY A 202 9.04 20.85 17.52
CA GLY A 202 7.90 20.13 18.05
C GLY A 202 8.19 18.65 18.28
N MET A 203 7.48 18.06 19.22
CA MET A 203 7.74 16.69 19.66
C MET A 203 7.38 15.64 18.57
N ASP A 204 6.59 16.01 17.58
CA ASP A 204 6.24 15.20 16.43
C ASP A 204 7.33 15.14 15.34
N HIS A 205 8.41 15.89 15.53
CA HIS A 205 9.60 15.87 14.67
C HIS A 205 10.74 15.12 15.37
N LEU A 206 11.42 14.24 14.66
CA LEU A 206 12.65 13.62 15.14
C LEU A 206 13.83 14.60 15.07
N ASP A 207 14.71 14.56 16.06
CA ASP A 207 15.94 15.36 16.09
C ASP A 207 17.00 14.71 15.18
N LEU A 208 17.28 15.35 14.05
CA LEU A 208 18.22 14.83 13.03
C LEU A 208 19.71 15.02 13.38
N TYR A 209 20.01 15.63 14.52
CA TYR A 209 21.39 15.76 15.02
C TYR A 209 21.78 14.65 16.00
N LYS A 210 20.80 13.89 16.50
CA LYS A 210 21.03 12.82 17.47
C LYS A 210 21.27 11.47 16.82
N GLU A 211 22.34 10.83 17.21
CA GLU A 211 22.64 9.48 16.72
C GLU A 211 21.60 8.44 17.17
N GLU A 212 20.99 8.66 18.34
CA GLU A 212 19.88 7.84 18.85
C GLU A 212 18.69 7.80 17.90
N THR A 213 18.40 8.91 17.20
CA THR A 213 17.36 8.96 16.17
C THR A 213 17.64 7.95 15.07
N TYR A 214 18.86 7.95 14.55
CA TYR A 214 19.24 7.01 13.49
C TYR A 214 19.25 5.56 13.96
N ARG A 215 19.75 5.30 15.17
CA ARG A 215 19.70 3.95 15.75
C ARG A 215 18.28 3.44 15.94
N PHE A 216 17.37 4.31 16.39
CA PHE A 216 15.96 3.97 16.55
C PHE A 216 15.33 3.63 15.21
N VAL A 217 15.49 4.48 14.21
CA VAL A 217 14.91 4.28 12.86
C VAL A 217 15.52 3.07 12.17
N ASP A 218 16.85 2.90 12.23
CA ASP A 218 17.53 1.72 11.67
C ASP A 218 16.97 0.43 12.30
N THR A 219 16.82 0.38 13.62
CA THR A 219 16.28 -0.78 14.35
C THR A 219 14.82 -1.06 14.00
N LEU A 220 14.01 0.01 13.86
CA LEU A 220 12.60 -0.11 13.50
C LEU A 220 12.43 -0.65 12.07
N LEU A 221 13.18 -0.13 11.11
CA LEU A 221 13.12 -0.58 9.72
C LEU A 221 13.66 -2.01 9.57
N ASP A 222 14.76 -2.33 10.26
CA ASP A 222 15.33 -3.68 10.27
C ASP A 222 14.33 -4.73 10.75
N GLU A 223 13.49 -4.38 11.71
CA GLU A 223 12.47 -5.31 12.22
C GLU A 223 11.50 -5.81 11.15
N TYR A 224 11.23 -4.99 10.15
CA TYR A 224 10.26 -5.31 9.09
C TYR A 224 10.90 -5.70 7.76
N LEU A 225 12.17 -5.33 7.55
CA LEU A 225 12.88 -5.54 6.28
C LEU A 225 13.87 -6.70 6.32
N CYS A 226 14.44 -7.01 7.50
CA CYS A 226 15.50 -8.00 7.64
C CYS A 226 15.01 -9.45 7.73
N GLY A 227 15.92 -10.38 7.41
CA GLY A 227 15.75 -11.82 7.60
C GLY A 227 15.18 -12.56 6.41
N ASP A 228 15.12 -13.89 6.53
CA ASP A 228 14.64 -14.78 5.45
C ASP A 228 13.13 -14.67 5.22
N SER A 229 12.40 -14.08 6.15
CA SER A 229 10.95 -13.91 6.11
C SER A 229 10.56 -12.50 6.60
N PRO A 230 10.88 -11.45 5.84
CA PRO A 230 10.58 -10.08 6.24
C PRO A 230 9.07 -9.84 6.34
N VAL A 231 8.68 -8.89 7.18
CA VAL A 231 7.26 -8.48 7.31
C VAL A 231 6.79 -7.71 6.08
N PHE A 232 7.64 -6.83 5.54
CA PHE A 232 7.33 -6.11 4.29
C PHE A 232 7.73 -6.97 3.09
N ILE A 233 6.80 -7.79 2.63
CA ILE A 233 7.04 -8.74 1.54
C ILE A 233 6.86 -8.12 0.14
N GLY A 234 6.10 -7.03 0.03
CA GLY A 234 5.89 -6.28 -1.23
C GLY A 234 7.17 -5.62 -1.76
N PRO A 235 7.15 -5.15 -3.02
CA PRO A 235 8.32 -4.51 -3.62
C PRO A 235 8.56 -3.08 -3.12
N ASP A 236 7.56 -2.39 -2.62
CA ASP A 236 7.62 -0.97 -2.28
C ASP A 236 7.50 -0.74 -0.78
N VAL A 237 8.23 0.24 -0.26
CA VAL A 237 8.13 0.75 1.13
C VAL A 237 8.18 2.26 1.09
N HIS A 238 7.24 2.91 1.77
CA HIS A 238 7.14 4.35 1.85
C HIS A 238 7.65 4.86 3.21
N ILE A 239 8.46 5.92 3.19
CA ILE A 239 9.07 6.50 4.40
C ILE A 239 8.49 7.87 4.78
N GLY A 240 7.39 8.27 4.14
CA GLY A 240 6.79 9.58 4.34
C GLY A 240 7.71 10.69 3.84
N THR A 241 8.40 11.33 4.77
CA THR A 241 9.36 12.43 4.56
C THR A 241 8.70 13.74 4.10
N ASP A 242 7.50 14.00 4.54
CA ASP A 242 6.84 15.29 4.35
C ASP A 242 6.89 16.15 5.62
N GLU A 243 6.48 17.40 5.44
CA GLU A 243 6.22 18.40 6.47
C GLU A 243 7.36 18.67 7.50
N TYR A 244 8.59 18.20 7.26
CA TYR A 244 9.70 18.54 8.13
C TYR A 244 10.11 20.02 8.01
N ASN A 245 10.74 20.56 9.05
CA ASN A 245 11.04 21.99 9.11
C ASN A 245 12.06 22.42 8.03
N LYS A 246 11.69 23.41 7.20
CA LYS A 246 12.51 23.88 6.08
C LYS A 246 13.85 24.49 6.49
N LYS A 247 14.01 24.95 7.74
CA LYS A 247 15.29 25.46 8.24
C LYS A 247 16.36 24.38 8.31
N GLU A 248 15.96 23.11 8.41
CA GLU A 248 16.84 21.95 8.48
C GLU A 248 17.02 21.24 7.12
N ALA A 249 16.89 21.97 6.02
CA ALA A 249 16.90 21.42 4.67
C ALA A 249 18.09 20.48 4.40
N GLU A 250 19.30 20.83 4.82
CA GLU A 250 20.49 20.01 4.60
C GLU A 250 20.44 18.68 5.38
N ARG A 251 20.08 18.73 6.66
CA ARG A 251 19.94 17.55 7.51
C ARG A 251 18.80 16.66 7.06
N TYR A 252 17.69 17.26 6.66
CA TYR A 252 16.55 16.56 6.10
C TYR A 252 16.92 15.84 4.79
N ARG A 253 17.67 16.46 3.89
CA ARG A 253 18.18 15.78 2.67
C ARG A 253 19.04 14.58 3.00
N TYR A 254 19.99 14.78 3.94
CA TYR A 254 20.86 13.69 4.40
C TYR A 254 20.04 12.53 4.97
N PHE A 255 19.06 12.82 5.83
CA PHE A 255 18.17 11.82 6.41
C PHE A 255 17.39 11.07 5.32
N THR A 256 16.74 11.80 4.43
CA THR A 256 15.94 11.23 3.34
C THR A 256 16.79 10.35 2.42
N ASP A 257 17.93 10.86 1.93
CA ASP A 257 18.85 10.11 1.06
C ASP A 257 19.36 8.83 1.75
N ARG A 258 19.71 8.92 3.04
CA ARG A 258 20.12 7.76 3.84
C ARG A 258 19.05 6.69 3.84
N TYR A 259 17.80 7.02 4.16
CA TYR A 259 16.74 6.02 4.31
C TYR A 259 16.17 5.52 2.99
N LEU A 260 16.19 6.30 1.92
CA LEU A 260 15.93 5.79 0.58
C LEU A 260 16.96 4.71 0.20
N LYS A 261 18.24 4.98 0.41
CA LYS A 261 19.32 4.00 0.18
C LYS A 261 19.24 2.79 1.13
N TYR A 262 18.81 3.03 2.37
CA TYR A 262 18.64 1.97 3.36
C TYR A 262 17.58 0.95 2.93
N ILE A 263 16.42 1.41 2.49
CA ILE A 263 15.34 0.57 1.97
C ILE A 263 15.78 -0.15 0.69
N ALA A 264 16.44 0.57 -0.22
CA ALA A 264 16.95 -0.01 -1.48
C ALA A 264 17.96 -1.16 -1.24
N LYS A 265 18.76 -1.10 -0.17
CA LYS A 265 19.70 -2.17 0.24
C LYS A 265 18.99 -3.51 0.48
N TYR A 266 17.72 -3.50 0.88
CA TYR A 266 16.88 -4.70 1.06
C TYR A 266 16.16 -5.13 -0.22
N GLY A 267 16.52 -4.57 -1.38
CA GLY A 267 15.89 -4.88 -2.67
C GLY A 267 14.48 -4.35 -2.83
N LYS A 268 14.10 -3.34 -2.01
CA LYS A 268 12.81 -2.66 -2.10
C LYS A 268 12.93 -1.36 -2.88
N ASN A 269 11.82 -0.92 -3.47
CA ASN A 269 11.70 0.39 -4.07
C ASN A 269 11.28 1.38 -2.98
N PRO A 270 12.14 2.32 -2.58
CA PRO A 270 11.76 3.33 -1.61
C PRO A 270 10.82 4.35 -2.24
N ARG A 271 9.79 4.73 -1.50
CA ARG A 271 8.85 5.79 -1.86
C ARG A 271 8.82 6.88 -0.80
N MET A 272 8.47 8.09 -1.21
CA MET A 272 8.37 9.26 -0.34
C MET A 272 7.33 10.26 -0.85
N TRP A 273 6.84 11.11 0.03
CA TRP A 273 5.99 12.23 -0.37
C TRP A 273 6.79 13.34 -1.05
N GLY A 274 6.16 14.00 -2.01
CA GLY A 274 6.72 15.16 -2.69
C GLY A 274 8.01 14.86 -3.46
N GLY A 275 8.68 15.93 -3.82
CA GLY A 275 10.01 15.88 -4.41
C GLY A 275 10.97 16.73 -3.58
N LEU A 276 12.26 16.45 -3.64
CA LEU A 276 13.32 17.22 -3.00
C LEU A 276 13.45 18.67 -3.53
N LYS A 277 12.45 19.18 -4.26
CA LYS A 277 12.43 20.53 -4.85
C LYS A 277 12.34 21.67 -3.84
N TRP A 278 11.97 21.37 -2.61
CA TRP A 278 11.92 22.34 -1.53
C TRP A 278 13.29 22.65 -0.92
N LEU A 279 14.28 22.07 -1.50
CA LEU A 279 15.59 21.99 -0.91
C LEU A 279 16.62 22.61 -1.83
#